data_d873164dede27fb1c4359d435ae2aac0
#
_entry.id   d873164dede27fb1c4359d435ae2aac0
#
_cell.length_a   1.000
_cell.length_b   1.000
_cell.length_c   1.000
_cell.angle_alpha   90.00
_cell.angle_beta   90.00
_cell.angle_gamma   90.00
#
_symmetry.space_group_name_H-M   'P 1'
#
loop_
_entity.id
_entity.type
_entity.pdbx_description
1 polymer ?
#
loop_
_entity_poly.entity_id
_entity_poly.type
_entity_poly.pdbx_seq_one_letter_code
_entity_poly.pdbx_strand_id
1 'polypeptide(L)'
;MQYVEAMNMELHDMIADELFHKKSISALIWLISQGRELEAAYQNEAIFISTDKSKNKVSIWINKQESLFNSMEKLLQFAEIKGHKLIDVWDEIHLDTLF
;
A
#
# COMPACT_ATOMS: atom_id res chain seq x y z
N MET A 1 -17.30 20.71 14.02
CA MET A 1 -15.84 20.60 13.88
C MET A 1 -15.36 19.26 14.37
N GLN A 2 -15.70 18.88 15.60
CA GLN A 2 -15.31 17.59 16.15
C GLN A 2 -15.90 16.41 15.37
N TYR A 3 -17.06 16.58 14.79
CA TYR A 3 -17.69 15.54 13.97
C TYR A 3 -16.90 15.21 12.72
N VAL A 4 -16.30 16.23 12.10
CA VAL A 4 -15.53 16.00 10.86
C VAL A 4 -14.28 15.20 11.15
N GLU A 5 -13.58 15.48 12.24
CA GLU A 5 -12.39 14.71 12.65
C GLU A 5 -12.75 13.27 13.00
N ALA A 6 -13.83 13.09 13.78
CA ALA A 6 -14.30 11.75 14.13
C ALA A 6 -14.70 10.95 12.89
N MET A 7 -15.40 11.56 11.93
CA MET A 7 -15.78 10.91 10.68
C MET A 7 -14.55 10.51 9.86
N ASN A 8 -13.52 11.38 9.80
CA ASN A 8 -12.30 11.08 9.06
C ASN A 8 -11.55 9.89 9.68
N MET A 9 -11.48 9.83 11.01
CA MET A 9 -10.85 8.70 11.71
C MET A 9 -11.62 7.41 11.45
N GLU A 10 -12.95 7.47 11.55
CA GLU A 10 -13.79 6.31 11.25
C GLU A 10 -13.63 5.84 9.81
N LEU A 11 -13.54 6.79 8.86
CA LEU A 11 -13.34 6.44 7.46
C LEU A 11 -11.99 5.75 7.24
N HIS A 12 -10.91 6.26 7.84
CA HIS A 12 -9.61 5.60 7.77
C HIS A 12 -9.66 4.19 8.34
N ASP A 13 -10.31 4.01 9.48
CA ASP A 13 -10.44 2.70 10.12
C ASP A 13 -11.24 1.73 9.26
N MET A 14 -12.34 2.20 8.69
CA MET A 14 -13.18 1.37 7.80
C MET A 14 -12.41 0.92 6.56
N ILE A 15 -11.66 1.82 5.96
CA ILE A 15 -10.90 1.51 4.75
C ILE A 15 -9.71 0.58 5.10
N ALA A 16 -9.06 0.81 6.24
CA ALA A 16 -8.01 -0.09 6.71
C ALA A 16 -8.55 -1.50 6.96
N ASP A 17 -9.73 -1.63 7.57
CA ASP A 17 -10.39 -2.91 7.75
C ASP A 17 -10.67 -3.59 6.41
N GLU A 18 -11.14 -2.83 5.44
CA GLU A 18 -11.41 -3.36 4.09
C GLU A 18 -10.13 -3.88 3.43
N LEU A 19 -9.02 -3.15 3.58
CA LEU A 19 -7.73 -3.61 3.07
C LEU A 19 -7.32 -4.94 3.72
N PHE A 20 -7.35 -5.01 5.06
CA PHE A 20 -6.85 -6.20 5.78
C PHE A 20 -7.77 -7.41 5.64
N HIS A 21 -9.08 -7.21 5.61
CA HIS A 21 -10.03 -8.32 5.56
C HIS A 21 -10.40 -8.75 4.16
N LYS A 22 -10.40 -7.83 3.19
CA LYS A 22 -10.84 -8.11 1.82
C LYS A 22 -9.75 -7.94 0.78
N LYS A 23 -8.55 -7.52 1.18
CA LYS A 23 -7.45 -7.24 0.23
C LYS A 23 -7.86 -6.26 -0.86
N SER A 24 -8.69 -5.27 -0.51
CA SER A 24 -9.23 -4.30 -1.46
C SER A 24 -8.11 -3.43 -2.06
N ILE A 25 -7.96 -3.48 -3.37
CA ILE A 25 -6.97 -2.67 -4.09
C ILE A 25 -7.34 -1.19 -4.03
N SER A 26 -8.63 -0.86 -4.13
CA SER A 26 -9.06 0.54 -4.02
C SER A 26 -8.79 1.10 -2.61
N ALA A 27 -8.93 0.28 -1.57
CA ALA A 27 -8.56 0.69 -0.22
C ALA A 27 -7.06 0.96 -0.12
N LEU A 28 -6.23 0.10 -0.70
CA LEU A 28 -4.78 0.31 -0.74
C LEU A 28 -4.42 1.62 -1.43
N ILE A 29 -4.97 1.86 -2.62
CA ILE A 29 -4.70 3.08 -3.39
C ILE A 29 -5.07 4.31 -2.57
N TRP A 30 -6.24 4.31 -1.94
CA TRP A 30 -6.70 5.44 -1.14
C TRP A 30 -5.78 5.69 0.07
N LEU A 31 -5.45 4.63 0.82
CA LEU A 31 -4.63 4.75 2.03
C LEU A 31 -3.24 5.28 1.72
N ILE A 32 -2.60 4.79 0.68
CA ILE A 32 -1.28 5.27 0.27
C ILE A 32 -1.38 6.73 -0.19
N SER A 33 -2.45 7.10 -0.88
CA SER A 33 -2.66 8.49 -1.30
C SER A 33 -2.83 9.44 -0.12
N GLN A 34 -3.29 8.93 1.03
CA GLN A 34 -3.43 9.71 2.26
C GLN A 34 -2.13 9.77 3.06
N GLY A 35 -1.05 9.22 2.54
CA GLY A 35 0.24 9.22 3.21
C GLY A 35 0.45 8.06 4.17
N ARG A 36 -0.43 7.06 4.17
CA ARG A 36 -0.24 5.85 4.97
C ARG A 36 0.83 4.98 4.36
N GLU A 37 1.46 4.16 5.19
CA GLU A 37 2.55 3.28 4.76
C GLU A 37 2.19 1.84 5.08
N LEU A 38 2.52 0.92 4.17
CA LEU A 38 2.17 -0.49 4.32
C LEU A 38 3.43 -1.34 4.39
N GLU A 39 3.48 -2.18 5.43
CA GLU A 39 4.46 -3.25 5.57
C GLU A 39 3.78 -4.56 5.24
N ALA A 40 4.41 -5.34 4.37
CA ALA A 40 3.85 -6.59 3.88
C ALA A 40 4.98 -7.58 3.58
N ALA A 41 4.62 -8.78 3.16
CA ALA A 41 5.60 -9.79 2.77
C ALA A 41 5.03 -10.72 1.71
N TYR A 42 5.91 -11.24 0.87
CA TYR A 42 5.58 -12.26 -0.11
C TYR A 42 6.69 -13.30 -0.11
N GLN A 43 6.36 -14.55 0.24
CA GLN A 43 7.31 -15.65 0.25
C GLN A 43 8.64 -15.29 0.94
N ASN A 44 8.55 -14.73 2.15
CA ASN A 44 9.68 -14.29 2.97
C ASN A 44 10.43 -13.05 2.47
N GLU A 45 9.98 -12.41 1.40
CA GLU A 45 10.52 -11.12 1.01
C GLU A 45 9.70 -9.99 1.61
N ALA A 46 10.37 -9.10 2.33
CA ALA A 46 9.75 -7.94 2.93
C ALA A 46 9.40 -6.91 1.87
N ILE A 47 8.21 -6.31 2.00
CA ILE A 47 7.70 -5.25 1.13
C ILE A 47 7.35 -4.06 1.99
N PHE A 48 7.76 -2.87 1.56
CA PHE A 48 7.36 -1.62 2.21
C PHE A 48 6.91 -0.61 1.15
N ILE A 49 5.67 -0.13 1.28
CA ILE A 49 5.08 0.81 0.32
C ILE A 49 4.78 2.12 1.03
N SER A 50 5.20 3.23 0.44
CA SER A 50 4.98 4.57 0.98
C SER A 50 4.94 5.60 -0.14
N THR A 51 4.55 6.83 0.20
CA THR A 51 4.62 7.97 -0.71
C THR A 51 5.90 8.75 -0.43
N ASP A 52 6.70 8.99 -1.47
CA ASP A 52 7.84 9.90 -1.38
C ASP A 52 7.36 11.28 -1.80
N LYS A 53 7.03 12.11 -0.81
CA LYS A 53 6.47 13.44 -1.05
C LYS A 53 7.45 14.39 -1.72
N SER A 54 8.74 14.23 -1.45
CA SER A 54 9.77 15.09 -2.03
C SER A 54 9.89 14.89 -3.55
N LYS A 55 9.61 13.70 -4.03
CA LYS A 55 9.67 13.35 -5.46
C LYS A 55 8.29 13.22 -6.09
N ASN A 56 7.22 13.35 -5.30
CA ASN A 56 5.84 13.13 -5.75
C ASN A 56 5.69 11.77 -6.44
N LYS A 57 6.22 10.74 -5.79
CA LYS A 57 6.23 9.37 -6.29
C LYS A 57 5.72 8.40 -5.21
N VAL A 58 5.30 7.23 -5.66
CA VAL A 58 5.02 6.11 -4.75
C VAL A 58 6.24 5.21 -4.76
N SER A 59 6.71 4.87 -3.57
CA SER A 59 7.91 4.07 -3.36
C SER A 59 7.54 2.67 -2.92
N ILE A 60 8.21 1.68 -3.49
CA ILE A 60 8.17 0.31 -2.98
C ILE A 60 9.59 -0.17 -2.73
N TRP A 61 9.81 -0.71 -1.52
CA TRP A 61 11.04 -1.37 -1.14
C TRP A 61 10.79 -2.87 -1.13
N ILE A 62 11.55 -3.60 -1.92
CA ILE A 62 11.52 -5.07 -1.92
C ILE A 62 12.95 -5.53 -1.69
N ASN A 63 13.16 -6.29 -0.62
CA ASN A 63 14.48 -6.83 -0.28
C ASN A 63 15.55 -5.73 -0.30
N LYS A 64 15.26 -4.60 0.34
CA LYS A 64 16.17 -3.44 0.50
C LYS A 64 16.49 -2.70 -0.80
N GLN A 65 15.75 -2.94 -1.88
CA GLN A 65 15.87 -2.20 -3.12
C GLN A 65 14.62 -1.38 -3.37
N GLU A 66 14.81 -0.09 -3.62
CA GLU A 66 13.70 0.84 -3.87
C GLU A 66 13.42 0.96 -5.36
N SER A 67 12.12 1.00 -5.69
CA SER A 67 11.63 1.40 -6.99
C SER A 67 10.57 2.49 -6.82
N LEU A 68 10.54 3.44 -7.74
CA LEU A 68 9.63 4.59 -7.68
C LEU A 68 8.67 4.55 -8.87
N PHE A 69 7.40 4.88 -8.59
CA PHE A 69 6.35 4.90 -9.61
C PHE A 69 5.54 6.17 -9.48
N ASN A 70 4.92 6.61 -10.58
CA ASN A 70 4.13 7.84 -10.59
C ASN A 70 2.82 7.73 -9.82
N SER A 71 2.31 6.53 -9.63
CA SER A 71 1.06 6.28 -8.92
C SER A 71 1.05 4.88 -8.32
N MET A 72 0.12 4.64 -7.40
CA MET A 72 -0.08 3.30 -6.85
C MET A 72 -0.54 2.31 -7.91
N GLU A 73 -1.35 2.75 -8.86
CA GLU A 73 -1.79 1.92 -9.99
C GLU A 73 -0.61 1.47 -10.83
N LYS A 74 0.31 2.39 -11.13
CA LYS A 74 1.53 2.06 -11.88
C LYS A 74 2.41 1.09 -11.10
N LEU A 75 2.54 1.29 -9.80
CA LEU A 75 3.28 0.39 -8.94
C LEU A 75 2.72 -1.03 -9.01
N LEU A 76 1.42 -1.19 -8.87
CA LEU A 76 0.77 -2.50 -8.93
C LEU A 76 0.99 -3.19 -10.28
N GLN A 77 0.94 -2.42 -11.38
CA GLN A 77 1.08 -2.95 -12.73
C GLN A 77 2.52 -3.32 -13.09
N PHE A 78 3.50 -2.60 -12.58
CA PHE A 78 4.87 -2.71 -13.08
C PHE A 78 5.89 -3.18 -12.06
N ALA A 79 5.63 -3.05 -10.75
CA ALA A 79 6.54 -3.58 -9.75
C ALA A 79 6.55 -5.11 -9.80
N GLU A 80 7.73 -5.68 -9.67
CA GLU A 80 7.91 -7.14 -9.72
C GLU A 80 8.50 -7.66 -8.42
N ILE A 81 8.03 -8.83 -8.01
CA ILE A 81 8.56 -9.56 -6.88
C ILE A 81 8.69 -11.02 -7.26
N LYS A 82 9.91 -11.56 -7.12
CA LYS A 82 10.22 -12.95 -7.49
C LYS A 82 9.78 -13.30 -8.91
N GLY A 83 9.93 -12.37 -9.84
CA GLY A 83 9.59 -12.57 -11.25
C GLY A 83 8.12 -12.42 -11.59
N HIS A 84 7.29 -12.02 -10.61
CA HIS A 84 5.85 -11.80 -10.82
C HIS A 84 5.51 -10.33 -10.66
N LYS A 85 4.55 -9.85 -11.43
CA LYS A 85 4.00 -8.51 -11.19
C LYS A 85 3.23 -8.50 -9.88
N LEU A 86 3.34 -7.41 -9.12
CA LEU A 86 2.73 -7.32 -7.81
C LEU A 86 1.22 -7.56 -7.87
N ILE A 87 0.54 -7.02 -8.89
CA ILE A 87 -0.90 -7.19 -9.06
C ILE A 87 -1.28 -8.66 -9.24
N ASP A 88 -0.43 -9.45 -9.91
CA ASP A 88 -0.74 -10.84 -10.22
C ASP A 88 -0.64 -11.74 -8.97
N VAL A 89 0.13 -11.34 -7.98
CA VAL A 89 0.31 -12.12 -6.75
C VAL A 89 -0.31 -11.42 -5.53
N TRP A 90 -1.08 -10.36 -5.75
CA TRP A 90 -1.64 -9.55 -4.67
C TRP A 90 -2.39 -10.37 -3.63
N ASP A 91 -3.17 -11.36 -4.05
CA ASP A 91 -3.95 -12.21 -3.13
C ASP A 91 -3.06 -13.09 -2.24
N GLU A 92 -1.81 -13.30 -2.62
CA GLU A 92 -0.85 -14.12 -1.87
C GLU A 92 0.05 -13.28 -0.98
N ILE A 93 -0.04 -11.96 -1.06
CA ILE A 93 0.76 -11.07 -0.23
C ILE A 93 0.18 -11.01 1.17
N HIS A 94 1.03 -11.21 2.16
CA HIS A 94 0.65 -11.10 3.56
C HIS A 94 0.79 -9.65 4.01
N LEU A 95 -0.30 -9.06 4.51
CA LEU A 95 -0.29 -7.69 5.02
C LEU A 95 0.07 -7.73 6.51
N ASP A 96 1.15 -7.01 6.88
CA ASP A 96 1.64 -7.01 8.25
C ASP A 96 1.14 -5.79 9.04
N THR A 97 1.52 -4.59 8.62
CA THR A 97 1.25 -3.38 9.39
C THR A 97 0.95 -2.21 8.46
N LEU A 98 -0.05 -1.44 8.84
CA LEU A 98 -0.37 -0.16 8.20
C LEU A 98 -0.02 0.96 9.17
N PHE A 99 0.88 1.85 8.77
CA PHE A 99 1.31 2.99 9.57
C PHE A 99 0.54 4.27 9.26
#